data_9442d04f0b3610d3f8de4880be38fa57
#
_entry.id   9442d04f0b3610d3f8de4880be38fa57
#
_cell.length_a   1.000
_cell.length_b   1.000
_cell.length_c   1.000
_cell.angle_alpha   90.00
_cell.angle_beta   90.00
_cell.angle_gamma   90.00
#
_symmetry.space_group_name_H-M   'P 1'
#
loop_
_entity.id
_entity.type
_entity.pdbx_description
1 polymer ?
#
loop_
_entity_poly.entity_id
_entity_poly.type
_entity_poly.pdbx_seq_one_letter_code
_entity_poly.pdbx_strand_id
1 'polypeptide(L)'
;MNTNNNRSIFRSSLLYILIFGAIVIFVGMFNGNSKGPVADISYTEFMQSLKKGEIKELKMQYSNSVYTITGEYTDPKEQTTEEAKNQNGLSIFDNRSTKSTQFKTTVLPNDSTVKEINEAAQAKNTKVESLPESSTGVWIAALIQVVIPLGILGFLLYSMFMSQGGQGGRNNPMNFGKSRATNQKKQNVKVRFSDVAGAEEEKQELVEVVEFLKDPRKFTALGARIPAGVLLEGPPGTGKTLLAKAVAGEANVPFFSISGSEFVEMFVGVGASRVRDLFENAKKNAPAIIFIDEIDAVGRQRGAGMGGGHDEREQTLNQLLVEMDGFEGTEGIIVIAATNRSDVLDPALLRPGRFDRQILVGRPDVKGREAILKVHARNKKLAKDVDLKVIAQQTPGFSGAELENLLNEAALVAARRDKTAIDALDVDEAHDRVIAGPAKKDRAISKKEREMVAYHEAGHTIVGMVLSDARVVHKVTIVPRGRAGGYAIMLPKEDRFLMTKEELF
;
A
#
# COMPACT_ATOMS: atom_id res chain seq x y z
N MET A 1 14.90 -5.63 -20.39
CA MET A 1 15.93 -4.64 -20.68
C MET A 1 15.28 -3.44 -21.36
N ASN A 2 15.13 -2.34 -20.67
CA ASN A 2 14.45 -1.15 -21.18
C ASN A 2 15.32 0.08 -20.86
N THR A 3 16.26 0.38 -21.75
CA THR A 3 17.26 1.46 -21.63
C THR A 3 16.80 2.80 -22.22
N ASN A 4 15.54 2.93 -22.66
CA ASN A 4 15.09 4.11 -23.38
C ASN A 4 14.38 5.19 -22.54
N ASN A 5 14.04 4.91 -21.28
CA ASN A 5 13.30 5.90 -20.46
C ASN A 5 14.20 6.92 -19.72
N ASN A 6 15.49 6.62 -19.55
CA ASN A 6 16.39 7.56 -18.86
C ASN A 6 16.86 8.73 -19.74
N ARG A 7 16.80 8.61 -21.08
CA ARG A 7 17.23 9.68 -22.00
C ARG A 7 16.26 10.85 -22.10
N SER A 8 14.98 10.65 -21.84
CA SER A 8 13.98 11.73 -21.88
C SER A 8 14.03 12.61 -20.63
N ILE A 9 14.26 12.03 -19.46
CA ILE A 9 14.37 12.75 -18.18
C ILE A 9 15.64 13.59 -18.14
N PHE A 10 16.77 13.04 -18.64
CA PHE A 10 18.04 13.79 -18.74
C PHE A 10 17.94 14.99 -19.73
N ARG A 11 17.21 14.86 -20.84
CA ARG A 11 17.02 15.97 -21.78
C ARG A 11 16.17 17.09 -21.21
N SER A 12 15.16 16.79 -20.43
CA SER A 12 14.31 17.79 -19.78
C SER A 12 15.07 18.54 -18.68
N SER A 13 15.81 17.84 -17.82
CA SER A 13 16.61 18.47 -16.76
C SER A 13 17.76 19.33 -17.31
N LEU A 14 18.37 18.93 -18.43
CA LEU A 14 19.42 19.71 -19.09
C LEU A 14 18.88 21.02 -19.66
N LEU A 15 17.65 21.01 -20.21
CA LEU A 15 16.99 22.21 -20.71
C LEU A 15 16.71 23.23 -19.58
N TYR A 16 16.29 22.77 -18.41
CA TYR A 16 16.06 23.64 -17.25
C TYR A 16 17.34 24.23 -16.68
N ILE A 17 18.42 23.45 -16.65
CA ILE A 17 19.76 23.94 -16.25
C ILE A 17 20.26 25.00 -17.23
N LEU A 18 20.02 24.81 -18.53
CA LEU A 18 20.35 25.82 -19.58
C LEU A 18 19.55 27.10 -19.44
N ILE A 19 18.23 27.01 -19.18
CA ILE A 19 17.38 28.20 -18.97
C ILE A 19 17.81 28.94 -17.70
N PHE A 20 18.06 28.22 -16.60
CA PHE A 20 18.55 28.80 -15.35
C PHE A 20 19.92 29.47 -15.55
N GLY A 21 20.83 28.80 -16.25
CA GLY A 21 22.13 29.36 -16.62
C GLY A 21 22.01 30.60 -17.48
N ALA A 22 21.09 30.61 -18.46
CA ALA A 22 20.83 31.79 -19.31
C ALA A 22 20.26 32.98 -18.51
N ILE A 23 19.36 32.70 -17.53
CA ILE A 23 18.82 33.75 -16.64
C ILE A 23 19.93 34.34 -15.75
N VAL A 24 20.81 33.49 -15.19
CA VAL A 24 21.94 33.96 -14.37
C VAL A 24 22.91 34.76 -15.19
N ILE A 25 23.21 34.36 -16.43
CA ILE A 25 24.07 35.10 -17.36
C ILE A 25 23.39 36.43 -17.77
N PHE A 26 22.08 36.42 -18.05
CA PHE A 26 21.32 37.60 -18.40
C PHE A 26 21.30 38.63 -17.26
N VAL A 27 21.05 38.20 -16.02
CA VAL A 27 21.12 39.06 -14.83
C VAL A 27 22.54 39.57 -14.61
N GLY A 28 23.57 38.73 -14.83
CA GLY A 28 24.97 39.13 -14.77
C GLY A 28 25.36 40.17 -15.83
N MET A 29 24.83 40.06 -17.07
CA MET A 29 25.07 41.02 -18.12
C MET A 29 24.41 42.41 -17.88
N PHE A 30 23.24 42.42 -17.23
CA PHE A 30 22.56 43.65 -16.85
C PHE A 30 23.23 44.40 -15.67
N ASN A 31 23.94 43.66 -14.82
CA ASN A 31 24.67 44.24 -13.68
C ASN A 31 26.08 44.69 -14.04
N GLY A 32 26.50 44.53 -15.28
CA GLY A 32 27.85 44.74 -15.76
C GLY A 32 28.06 46.09 -16.47
N ASN A 33 27.58 47.19 -15.93
CA ASN A 33 28.02 48.52 -16.40
C ASN A 33 29.22 49.01 -15.55
N SER A 34 30.34 48.33 -15.66
CA SER A 34 31.59 48.65 -14.96
C SER A 34 32.30 49.84 -15.65
N LYS A 35 32.06 51.02 -15.14
CA LYS A 35 33.06 52.09 -15.17
C LYS A 35 34.27 51.58 -14.36
N GLY A 36 35.46 51.86 -14.81
CA GLY A 36 36.76 51.36 -14.34
C GLY A 36 36.94 51.15 -12.82
N PRO A 37 38.08 50.65 -12.36
CA PRO A 37 38.29 50.32 -10.97
C PRO A 37 38.07 51.54 -10.07
N VAL A 38 37.08 51.44 -9.15
CA VAL A 38 36.76 52.50 -8.18
C VAL A 38 37.45 52.09 -6.86
N ALA A 39 38.27 53.01 -6.31
CA ALA A 39 38.95 52.80 -5.03
C ALA A 39 38.02 53.04 -3.84
N ASP A 40 37.87 52.08 -2.95
CA ASP A 40 37.20 52.29 -1.66
C ASP A 40 38.19 52.93 -0.71
N ILE A 41 37.93 54.16 -0.22
CA ILE A 41 38.78 54.89 0.70
C ILE A 41 38.07 55.18 2.00
N SER A 42 38.85 55.29 3.10
CA SER A 42 38.31 55.65 4.41
C SER A 42 37.83 57.11 4.44
N TYR A 43 36.88 57.43 5.33
CA TYR A 43 36.40 58.81 5.49
C TYR A 43 37.52 59.77 5.83
N THR A 44 38.48 59.35 6.65
CA THR A 44 39.63 60.22 7.07
C THR A 44 40.53 60.51 5.87
N GLU A 45 40.80 59.58 5.03
CA GLU A 45 41.61 59.73 3.82
C GLU A 45 40.89 60.58 2.77
N PHE A 46 39.56 60.38 2.61
CA PHE A 46 38.73 61.27 1.78
C PHE A 46 38.81 62.72 2.24
N MET A 47 38.65 63.01 3.55
CA MET A 47 38.69 64.36 4.07
C MET A 47 40.09 65.00 3.95
N GLN A 48 41.17 64.24 4.07
CA GLN A 48 42.52 64.73 3.83
C GLN A 48 42.71 65.11 2.36
N SER A 49 42.27 64.27 1.42
CA SER A 49 42.37 64.55 -0.03
C SER A 49 41.50 65.73 -0.44
N LEU A 50 40.33 65.88 0.19
CA LEU A 50 39.46 67.06 -0.07
C LEU A 50 40.07 68.35 0.43
N LYS A 51 40.63 68.38 1.67
CA LYS A 51 41.31 69.50 2.25
C LYS A 51 42.60 69.88 1.49
N LYS A 52 43.28 68.93 0.86
CA LYS A 52 44.44 69.16 0.00
C LYS A 52 44.05 69.71 -1.40
N GLY A 53 42.79 69.56 -1.79
CA GLY A 53 42.31 69.99 -3.11
C GLY A 53 42.64 69.02 -4.27
N GLU A 54 42.84 67.76 -3.91
CA GLU A 54 43.17 66.69 -4.86
C GLU A 54 41.92 66.07 -5.57
N ILE A 55 40.71 66.52 -5.17
CA ILE A 55 39.43 66.01 -5.70
C ILE A 55 38.81 67.07 -6.68
N LYS A 56 38.55 66.62 -7.87
CA LYS A 56 37.96 67.41 -8.94
C LYS A 56 36.46 67.57 -8.83
N GLU A 57 35.74 66.43 -8.64
CA GLU A 57 34.29 66.36 -8.53
C GLU A 57 33.90 65.31 -7.51
N LEU A 58 32.83 65.58 -6.72
CA LEU A 58 32.23 64.61 -5.84
C LEU A 58 30.72 64.58 -6.00
N LYS A 59 30.18 63.34 -5.89
CA LYS A 59 28.74 63.05 -5.98
C LYS A 59 28.31 62.37 -4.70
N MET A 60 27.30 62.95 -4.08
CA MET A 60 26.72 62.40 -2.83
C MET A 60 25.37 61.79 -3.15
N GLN A 61 25.17 60.52 -2.75
CA GLN A 61 23.90 59.79 -2.90
C GLN A 61 23.52 59.18 -1.57
N TYR A 62 22.29 59.43 -1.14
CA TYR A 62 21.72 58.77 0.03
C TYR A 62 21.20 57.41 -0.37
N SER A 63 21.68 56.35 0.29
CA SER A 63 21.22 54.97 0.03
C SER A 63 21.46 54.08 1.28
N ASN A 64 20.49 53.24 1.65
CA ASN A 64 20.60 52.29 2.77
C ASN A 64 21.03 52.92 4.11
N SER A 65 20.46 54.10 4.45
CA SER A 65 20.74 54.82 5.67
C SER A 65 22.18 55.38 5.85
N VAL A 66 22.92 55.47 4.73
CA VAL A 66 24.24 56.09 4.69
C VAL A 66 24.39 56.99 3.46
N TYR A 67 25.27 57.99 3.53
CA TYR A 67 25.69 58.73 2.34
C TYR A 67 26.84 58.00 1.64
N THR A 68 26.63 57.62 0.41
CA THR A 68 27.69 57.13 -0.47
C THR A 68 28.25 58.34 -1.24
N ILE A 69 29.51 58.57 -1.08
CA ILE A 69 30.23 59.63 -1.78
C ILE A 69 31.14 58.98 -2.81
N THR A 70 30.96 59.36 -4.05
CA THR A 70 31.82 58.94 -5.18
C THR A 70 32.44 60.19 -5.78
N GLY A 71 33.71 60.09 -6.17
CA GLY A 71 34.39 61.27 -6.76
C GLY A 71 35.52 60.89 -7.68
N GLU A 72 36.10 61.91 -8.29
CA GLU A 72 37.22 61.79 -9.25
C GLU A 72 38.39 62.62 -8.74
N TYR A 73 39.58 62.02 -8.71
CA TYR A 73 40.83 62.74 -8.40
C TYR A 73 41.31 63.55 -9.57
N THR A 74 42.00 64.64 -9.28
CA THR A 74 42.63 65.46 -10.30
C THR A 74 43.81 64.76 -10.99
N ASP A 75 44.57 63.94 -10.21
CA ASP A 75 45.65 63.12 -10.71
C ASP A 75 45.45 61.66 -10.25
N PRO A 76 45.78 60.63 -11.07
CA PRO A 76 45.60 59.22 -10.71
C PRO A 76 46.51 58.83 -9.54
N LYS A 77 45.92 58.30 -8.47
CA LYS A 77 46.66 57.79 -7.32
C LYS A 77 46.97 56.27 -7.40
N GLU A 78 48.18 55.86 -6.99
CA GLU A 78 48.59 54.48 -6.84
C GLU A 78 48.02 53.91 -5.55
N GLN A 79 47.31 52.77 -5.61
CA GLN A 79 46.82 52.07 -4.42
C GLN A 79 47.80 50.97 -3.98
N THR A 80 48.04 50.91 -2.68
CA THR A 80 48.79 49.83 -2.02
C THR A 80 47.88 48.58 -1.90
N THR A 81 48.42 47.43 -2.21
CA THR A 81 47.77 46.15 -2.56
C THR A 81 47.09 45.40 -1.42
N GLU A 82 46.90 46.00 -0.23
CA GLU A 82 46.30 45.27 0.94
C GLU A 82 44.77 45.33 1.08
N GLU A 83 44.13 46.32 0.46
CA GLU A 83 42.66 46.50 0.61
C GLU A 83 41.79 45.93 -0.54
N ALA A 84 42.41 45.47 -1.64
CA ALA A 84 41.70 44.95 -2.81
C ALA A 84 41.22 43.47 -2.67
N LYS A 85 41.34 42.83 -1.50
CA LYS A 85 41.13 41.39 -1.33
C LYS A 85 39.71 40.95 -0.99
N ASN A 86 38.71 41.83 -0.96
CA ASN A 86 37.41 41.52 -0.40
C ASN A 86 36.17 41.73 -1.30
N GLN A 87 36.34 41.90 -2.60
CA GLN A 87 35.15 41.91 -3.47
C GLN A 87 35.39 41.17 -4.78
N ASN A 88 34.67 40.08 -4.93
CA ASN A 88 34.46 39.21 -6.10
C ASN A 88 35.31 37.92 -6.11
N GLY A 89 34.72 36.86 -5.55
CA GLY A 89 35.11 35.49 -5.83
C GLY A 89 34.98 35.18 -7.32
N LEU A 90 36.10 34.77 -7.91
CA LEU A 90 36.34 34.29 -9.28
C LEU A 90 37.19 35.24 -10.17
N SER A 91 38.40 35.57 -9.72
CA SER A 91 39.49 35.85 -10.68
C SER A 91 40.82 35.36 -10.11
N ILE A 92 41.28 34.23 -10.60
CA ILE A 92 42.49 33.51 -10.13
C ILE A 92 43.79 34.10 -10.79
N PHE A 93 43.73 35.00 -11.74
CA PHE A 93 44.92 35.51 -12.41
C PHE A 93 44.71 36.97 -12.79
N ASP A 94 45.07 37.94 -11.94
CA ASP A 94 45.74 39.14 -12.42
C ASP A 94 46.38 39.95 -11.26
N ASN A 95 47.66 40.01 -11.26
CA ASN A 95 48.46 40.77 -10.29
C ASN A 95 48.98 42.03 -11.00
N ARG A 96 48.11 43.04 -11.24
CA ARG A 96 48.48 44.31 -11.79
C ARG A 96 47.99 45.42 -10.86
N SER A 97 48.91 46.25 -10.40
CA SER A 97 48.59 47.51 -9.75
C SER A 97 47.87 48.43 -10.74
N THR A 98 46.59 48.70 -10.47
CA THR A 98 45.79 49.60 -11.32
C THR A 98 45.71 50.98 -10.70
N LYS A 99 46.08 51.99 -11.48
CA LYS A 99 45.87 53.40 -11.13
C LYS A 99 44.40 53.71 -11.25
N SER A 100 43.77 54.13 -10.15
CA SER A 100 42.35 54.54 -10.16
C SER A 100 42.22 56.06 -10.10
N THR A 101 41.40 56.58 -10.99
CA THR A 101 40.98 57.98 -10.97
C THR A 101 39.69 58.20 -10.18
N GLN A 102 38.94 57.15 -9.84
CA GLN A 102 37.68 57.28 -9.13
C GLN A 102 37.75 56.63 -7.72
N PHE A 103 37.10 57.22 -6.77
CA PHE A 103 37.02 56.73 -5.39
C PHE A 103 35.57 56.66 -4.91
N LYS A 104 35.34 55.84 -3.92
CA LYS A 104 34.06 55.68 -3.20
C LYS A 104 34.35 55.66 -1.71
N THR A 105 33.51 56.35 -0.92
CA THR A 105 33.52 56.28 0.52
C THR A 105 32.09 56.33 1.07
N THR A 106 31.87 55.79 2.26
CA THR A 106 30.56 55.80 2.93
C THR A 106 30.64 56.60 4.20
N VAL A 107 29.64 57.45 4.44
CA VAL A 107 29.59 58.35 5.55
C VAL A 107 28.24 58.27 6.27
N LEU A 108 28.25 58.31 7.59
CA LEU A 108 27.00 58.33 8.36
C LEU A 108 26.26 59.65 8.13
N PRO A 109 24.92 59.59 8.01
CA PRO A 109 24.11 60.79 7.80
C PRO A 109 24.06 61.64 9.08
N ASN A 110 24.95 62.58 9.20
CA ASN A 110 24.99 63.59 10.25
C ASN A 110 25.15 64.97 9.65
N ASP A 111 24.32 65.92 10.07
CA ASP A 111 24.31 67.31 9.54
C ASP A 111 25.67 67.97 9.71
N SER A 112 26.40 67.68 10.79
CA SER A 112 27.75 68.20 11.02
C SER A 112 28.75 67.72 9.97
N THR A 113 28.67 66.45 9.60
CA THR A 113 29.56 65.85 8.59
C THR A 113 29.30 66.36 7.20
N VAL A 114 28.04 66.52 6.82
CA VAL A 114 27.62 67.06 5.52
C VAL A 114 28.08 68.55 5.42
N LYS A 115 27.97 69.29 6.54
CA LYS A 115 28.42 70.65 6.59
C LYS A 115 29.95 70.81 6.45
N GLU A 116 30.71 69.93 7.16
CA GLU A 116 32.18 69.90 7.07
C GLU A 116 32.67 69.59 5.64
N ILE A 117 32.01 68.59 4.98
CA ILE A 117 32.31 68.24 3.58
C ILE A 117 32.02 69.41 2.63
N ASN A 118 30.89 70.08 2.80
CA ASN A 118 30.52 71.20 1.95
C ASN A 118 31.44 72.41 2.13
N GLU A 119 31.81 72.74 3.38
CA GLU A 119 32.74 73.79 3.67
C GLU A 119 34.15 73.51 3.10
N ALA A 120 34.64 72.27 3.25
CA ALA A 120 35.92 71.87 2.69
C ALA A 120 35.92 71.85 1.15
N ALA A 121 34.82 71.47 0.50
CA ALA A 121 34.66 71.45 -0.93
C ALA A 121 34.59 72.87 -1.49
N GLN A 122 33.86 73.79 -0.83
CA GLN A 122 33.80 75.22 -1.26
C GLN A 122 35.15 75.93 -1.14
N ALA A 123 35.92 75.64 -0.03
CA ALA A 123 37.24 76.19 0.18
C ALA A 123 38.25 75.84 -0.95
N LYS A 124 38.02 74.76 -1.70
CA LYS A 124 38.92 74.21 -2.70
C LYS A 124 38.29 74.22 -4.12
N ASN A 125 37.12 74.84 -4.29
CA ASN A 125 36.40 74.96 -5.54
C ASN A 125 36.04 73.60 -6.20
N THR A 126 35.84 72.57 -5.36
CA THR A 126 35.45 71.20 -5.77
C THR A 126 33.95 71.20 -6.07
N LYS A 127 33.56 70.69 -7.25
CA LYS A 127 32.15 70.55 -7.64
C LYS A 127 31.44 69.48 -6.83
N VAL A 128 30.34 69.81 -6.12
CA VAL A 128 29.52 68.92 -5.37
C VAL A 128 28.19 68.75 -6.06
N GLU A 129 27.80 67.52 -6.36
CA GLU A 129 26.53 67.12 -6.94
C GLU A 129 25.76 66.16 -6.06
N SER A 130 24.50 66.50 -5.74
CA SER A 130 23.62 65.61 -5.00
C SER A 130 22.79 64.79 -5.95
N LEU A 131 22.85 63.44 -5.84
CA LEU A 131 22.07 62.52 -6.63
C LEU A 131 20.84 62.07 -5.87
N PRO A 132 19.68 61.86 -6.54
CA PRO A 132 18.49 61.32 -5.92
C PRO A 132 18.70 59.88 -5.45
N GLU A 133 17.86 59.42 -4.52
CA GLU A 133 17.90 58.05 -4.02
C GLU A 133 17.71 57.03 -5.16
N SER A 134 18.52 55.99 -5.25
CA SER A 134 18.43 55.02 -6.32
C SER A 134 17.23 54.07 -6.09
N SER A 135 16.19 54.23 -6.88
CA SER A 135 15.00 53.34 -6.84
C SER A 135 15.21 51.99 -7.53
N THR A 136 16.36 51.78 -8.16
CA THR A 136 16.64 50.55 -8.93
C THR A 136 16.65 49.28 -8.07
N GLY A 137 17.13 49.38 -6.84
CA GLY A 137 17.15 48.21 -5.92
C GLY A 137 15.74 47.76 -5.47
N VAL A 138 14.81 48.72 -5.35
CA VAL A 138 13.43 48.44 -4.92
C VAL A 138 12.67 47.65 -5.99
N TRP A 139 12.84 48.04 -7.26
CA TRP A 139 12.21 47.35 -8.40
C TRP A 139 12.76 45.93 -8.61
N ILE A 140 14.07 45.73 -8.43
CA ILE A 140 14.71 44.41 -8.53
C ILE A 140 14.23 43.53 -7.40
N ALA A 141 14.17 44.04 -6.15
CA ALA A 141 13.65 43.29 -5.01
C ALA A 141 12.18 42.88 -5.18
N ALA A 142 11.32 43.81 -5.68
CA ALA A 142 9.92 43.55 -5.97
C ALA A 142 9.76 42.48 -7.08
N LEU A 143 10.59 42.52 -8.11
CA LEU A 143 10.58 41.56 -9.21
C LEU A 143 10.99 40.15 -8.74
N ILE A 144 12.01 40.06 -7.90
CA ILE A 144 12.42 38.76 -7.28
C ILE A 144 11.33 38.24 -6.36
N GLN A 145 10.72 39.12 -5.55
CA GLN A 145 9.75 38.72 -4.52
C GLN A 145 8.39 38.29 -5.09
N VAL A 146 8.03 38.78 -6.28
CA VAL A 146 6.74 38.49 -6.93
C VAL A 146 6.90 37.51 -8.11
N VAL A 147 7.85 37.74 -9.00
CA VAL A 147 7.97 36.94 -10.24
C VAL A 147 8.51 35.54 -9.99
N ILE A 148 9.44 35.39 -9.07
CA ILE A 148 9.99 34.05 -8.76
C ILE A 148 8.94 33.13 -8.11
N PRO A 149 8.19 33.53 -7.06
CA PRO A 149 7.12 32.68 -6.51
C PRO A 149 5.99 32.40 -7.50
N LEU A 150 5.60 33.39 -8.32
CA LEU A 150 4.61 33.20 -9.39
C LEU A 150 5.12 32.22 -10.46
N GLY A 151 6.38 32.29 -10.83
CA GLY A 151 7.02 31.35 -11.75
C GLY A 151 7.08 29.93 -11.21
N ILE A 152 7.44 29.78 -9.93
CA ILE A 152 7.44 28.49 -9.23
C ILE A 152 6.01 27.94 -9.14
N LEU A 153 5.03 28.76 -8.77
CA LEU A 153 3.63 28.36 -8.72
C LEU A 153 3.10 27.95 -10.10
N GLY A 154 3.39 28.75 -11.13
CA GLY A 154 3.05 28.42 -12.52
C GLY A 154 3.72 27.14 -13.01
N PHE A 155 4.99 26.91 -12.63
CA PHE A 155 5.70 25.67 -12.93
C PHE A 155 5.11 24.47 -12.20
N LEU A 156 4.73 24.61 -10.92
CA LEU A 156 4.06 23.55 -10.16
C LEU A 156 2.70 23.21 -10.75
N LEU A 157 1.90 24.21 -11.11
CA LEU A 157 0.63 24.02 -11.80
C LEU A 157 0.81 23.37 -13.18
N TYR A 158 1.79 23.82 -13.96
CA TYR A 158 2.12 23.25 -15.26
C TYR A 158 2.63 21.80 -15.14
N SER A 159 3.50 21.51 -14.18
CA SER A 159 3.97 20.13 -13.92
C SER A 159 2.84 19.23 -13.45
N MET A 160 1.92 19.75 -12.65
CA MET A 160 0.71 19.05 -12.21
C MET A 160 -0.24 18.76 -13.39
N PHE A 161 -0.39 19.72 -14.33
CA PHE A 161 -1.20 19.54 -15.53
C PHE A 161 -0.54 18.60 -16.56
N MET A 162 0.77 18.68 -16.73
CA MET A 162 1.50 17.85 -17.71
C MET A 162 1.73 16.41 -17.23
N SER A 163 1.76 16.16 -15.89
CA SER A 163 1.74 14.80 -15.34
C SER A 163 0.39 14.10 -15.54
N GLN A 164 -0.66 14.84 -15.89
CA GLN A 164 -2.00 14.34 -16.16
C GLN A 164 -2.19 13.82 -17.59
N GLY A 165 -1.29 14.18 -18.53
CA GLY A 165 -1.37 13.79 -19.94
C GLY A 165 -0.43 12.67 -20.38
N GLY A 166 0.41 12.13 -19.51
CA GLY A 166 1.40 11.08 -19.80
C GLY A 166 0.93 9.69 -19.40
N GLN A 167 0.65 8.87 -20.39
CA GLN A 167 0.34 7.45 -20.35
C GLN A 167 1.28 6.68 -19.40
N GLY A 168 0.74 6.13 -18.28
CA GLY A 168 1.41 5.08 -17.49
C GLY A 168 2.01 5.51 -16.14
N GLY A 169 1.21 6.00 -15.20
CA GLY A 169 1.65 6.24 -13.83
C GLY A 169 0.58 5.81 -12.79
N ARG A 170 0.91 4.86 -12.00
CA ARG A 170 0.11 4.05 -11.05
C ARG A 170 -0.44 4.80 -9.82
N ASN A 171 -0.34 6.13 -9.75
CA ASN A 171 -0.76 6.90 -8.57
C ASN A 171 -1.55 8.16 -8.97
N ASN A 172 -2.73 7.98 -9.57
CA ASN A 172 -3.68 9.07 -9.73
C ASN A 172 -4.53 9.18 -8.44
N PRO A 173 -4.56 10.33 -7.73
CA PRO A 173 -5.41 10.50 -6.56
C PRO A 173 -6.91 10.34 -6.86
N MET A 174 -7.36 10.43 -8.11
CA MET A 174 -8.72 10.13 -8.52
C MET A 174 -9.06 8.63 -8.64
N ASN A 175 -8.08 7.72 -8.49
CA ASN A 175 -8.31 6.27 -8.55
C ASN A 175 -8.66 5.62 -7.21
N PHE A 176 -8.86 6.38 -6.14
CA PHE A 176 -9.26 5.84 -4.83
C PHE A 176 -10.60 5.11 -4.85
N GLY A 177 -11.50 5.45 -5.76
CA GLY A 177 -12.80 4.80 -5.91
C GLY A 177 -12.84 3.62 -6.88
N LYS A 178 -11.75 3.31 -7.59
CA LYS A 178 -11.72 2.15 -8.47
C LYS A 178 -11.45 0.88 -7.69
N SER A 179 -12.30 -0.11 -7.90
CA SER A 179 -12.11 -1.44 -7.36
C SER A 179 -10.70 -1.95 -7.70
N ARG A 180 -9.97 -2.38 -6.69
CA ARG A 180 -8.78 -3.21 -6.84
C ARG A 180 -9.16 -4.67 -7.10
N ALA A 181 -10.41 -4.93 -7.45
CA ALA A 181 -10.82 -6.24 -7.91
C ALA A 181 -9.74 -6.66 -8.88
N THR A 182 -8.98 -7.66 -8.48
CA THR A 182 -7.86 -8.17 -9.28
C THR A 182 -8.47 -8.47 -10.60
N ASN A 183 -8.20 -7.58 -11.59
CA ASN A 183 -8.51 -7.83 -12.97
C ASN A 183 -7.69 -9.07 -13.31
N GLN A 184 -8.17 -10.22 -12.92
CA GLN A 184 -7.81 -11.48 -13.55
C GLN A 184 -8.43 -11.43 -14.94
N LYS A 185 -7.90 -10.46 -15.72
CA LYS A 185 -8.13 -10.38 -17.15
C LYS A 185 -7.90 -11.77 -17.69
N LYS A 186 -8.99 -12.50 -17.98
CA LYS A 186 -8.97 -13.74 -18.74
C LYS A 186 -7.98 -14.82 -18.29
N GLN A 187 -7.65 -14.91 -17.00
CA GLN A 187 -7.18 -16.18 -16.49
C GLN A 187 -8.43 -17.06 -16.41
N ASN A 188 -8.66 -17.85 -17.44
CA ASN A 188 -9.55 -18.99 -17.34
C ASN A 188 -9.21 -19.68 -16.03
N VAL A 189 -10.13 -19.65 -15.07
CA VAL A 189 -9.93 -20.32 -13.80
C VAL A 189 -9.69 -21.77 -14.11
N LYS A 190 -8.49 -22.29 -13.85
CA LYS A 190 -8.11 -23.66 -14.21
C LYS A 190 -8.76 -24.69 -13.28
N VAL A 191 -9.28 -24.25 -12.13
CA VAL A 191 -9.90 -25.09 -11.12
C VAL A 191 -11.26 -25.60 -11.66
N ARG A 192 -11.49 -26.89 -11.50
CA ARG A 192 -12.72 -27.54 -11.92
C ARG A 192 -13.33 -28.34 -10.76
N PHE A 193 -14.58 -28.87 -10.93
CA PHE A 193 -15.20 -29.70 -9.92
C PHE A 193 -14.41 -30.98 -9.61
N SER A 194 -13.59 -31.47 -10.54
CA SER A 194 -12.65 -32.58 -10.30
C SER A 194 -11.53 -32.27 -9.30
N ASP A 195 -11.27 -31.00 -9.04
CA ASP A 195 -10.26 -30.55 -8.08
C ASP A 195 -10.86 -30.28 -6.69
N VAL A 196 -12.19 -30.27 -6.59
CA VAL A 196 -12.95 -30.17 -5.33
C VAL A 196 -13.40 -31.56 -4.94
N ALA A 197 -13.01 -31.99 -3.75
CA ALA A 197 -13.39 -33.29 -3.19
C ALA A 197 -14.16 -33.14 -1.88
N GLY A 198 -15.00 -34.12 -1.53
CA GLY A 198 -15.72 -34.18 -0.27
C GLY A 198 -16.82 -33.14 -0.10
N ALA A 199 -17.40 -32.68 -1.20
CA ALA A 199 -18.51 -31.72 -1.26
C ALA A 199 -19.43 -32.10 -2.44
N GLU A 200 -19.83 -33.35 -2.53
CA GLU A 200 -20.57 -33.85 -3.70
C GLU A 200 -22.00 -33.28 -3.77
N GLU A 201 -22.65 -33.11 -2.62
CA GLU A 201 -24.00 -32.54 -2.52
C GLU A 201 -23.96 -31.05 -2.89
N GLU A 202 -22.99 -30.30 -2.35
CA GLU A 202 -22.83 -28.88 -2.66
C GLU A 202 -22.47 -28.67 -4.14
N LYS A 203 -21.69 -29.60 -4.74
CA LYS A 203 -21.42 -29.55 -6.18
C LYS A 203 -22.68 -29.78 -7.01
N GLN A 204 -23.55 -30.70 -6.62
CA GLN A 204 -24.80 -30.96 -7.32
C GLN A 204 -25.70 -29.71 -7.33
N GLU A 205 -25.84 -29.02 -6.21
CA GLU A 205 -26.57 -27.77 -6.10
C GLU A 205 -26.00 -26.69 -7.02
N LEU A 206 -24.69 -26.67 -7.21
CA LEU A 206 -23.99 -25.69 -8.06
C LEU A 206 -23.94 -26.07 -9.56
N VAL A 207 -24.23 -27.31 -9.90
CA VAL A 207 -24.31 -27.75 -11.33
C VAL A 207 -25.38 -26.97 -12.05
N GLU A 208 -26.52 -26.69 -11.42
CA GLU A 208 -27.59 -25.87 -12.02
C GLU A 208 -27.12 -24.46 -12.38
N VAL A 209 -26.29 -23.86 -11.50
CA VAL A 209 -25.67 -22.56 -11.72
C VAL A 209 -24.71 -22.60 -12.91
N VAL A 210 -23.92 -23.67 -13.03
CA VAL A 210 -23.01 -23.87 -14.16
C VAL A 210 -23.78 -24.06 -15.47
N GLU A 211 -24.85 -24.90 -15.46
CA GLU A 211 -25.68 -25.11 -16.65
C GLU A 211 -26.32 -23.81 -17.11
N PHE A 212 -26.81 -23.00 -16.18
CA PHE A 212 -27.40 -21.72 -16.51
C PHE A 212 -26.39 -20.78 -17.17
N LEU A 213 -25.19 -20.64 -16.59
CA LEU A 213 -24.14 -19.80 -17.17
C LEU A 213 -23.70 -20.27 -18.55
N LYS A 214 -23.81 -21.58 -18.86
CA LYS A 214 -23.53 -22.17 -20.18
C LYS A 214 -24.66 -21.96 -21.19
N ASP A 215 -25.91 -22.19 -20.79
CA ASP A 215 -27.10 -22.03 -21.64
C ASP A 215 -28.32 -21.53 -20.82
N PRO A 216 -28.48 -20.21 -20.68
CA PRO A 216 -29.61 -19.63 -19.97
C PRO A 216 -30.95 -19.89 -20.65
N ARG A 217 -30.98 -20.13 -21.95
CA ARG A 217 -32.23 -20.29 -22.71
C ARG A 217 -33.03 -21.52 -22.31
N LYS A 218 -32.37 -22.59 -21.88
CA LYS A 218 -32.99 -23.82 -21.36
C LYS A 218 -33.93 -23.51 -20.17
N PHE A 219 -33.54 -22.61 -19.31
CA PHE A 219 -34.27 -22.26 -18.07
C PHE A 219 -35.35 -21.23 -18.36
N THR A 220 -35.03 -20.19 -19.14
CA THR A 220 -35.98 -19.11 -19.45
C THR A 220 -37.15 -19.62 -20.33
N ALA A 221 -36.95 -20.61 -21.19
CA ALA A 221 -38.01 -21.24 -21.96
C ALA A 221 -39.07 -21.93 -21.11
N LEU A 222 -38.74 -22.37 -19.90
CA LEU A 222 -39.64 -22.98 -18.93
C LEU A 222 -40.22 -21.95 -17.95
N GLY A 223 -39.85 -20.66 -18.06
CA GLY A 223 -40.26 -19.60 -17.14
C GLY A 223 -39.55 -19.67 -15.77
N ALA A 224 -38.48 -20.46 -15.66
CA ALA A 224 -37.71 -20.55 -14.44
C ALA A 224 -36.95 -19.25 -14.17
N ARG A 225 -37.02 -18.76 -12.92
CA ARG A 225 -36.15 -17.69 -12.45
C ARG A 225 -34.88 -18.26 -11.88
N ILE A 226 -33.77 -17.70 -12.33
CA ILE A 226 -32.45 -18.13 -11.89
C ILE A 226 -32.10 -17.36 -10.61
N PRO A 227 -31.39 -17.99 -9.67
CA PRO A 227 -30.94 -17.29 -8.46
C PRO A 227 -29.99 -16.16 -8.87
N ALA A 228 -30.28 -14.95 -8.40
CA ALA A 228 -29.40 -13.79 -8.60
C ALA A 228 -28.08 -13.98 -7.84
N GLY A 229 -28.13 -14.70 -6.71
CA GLY A 229 -26.97 -14.95 -5.90
C GLY A 229 -27.01 -16.27 -5.12
N VAL A 230 -25.83 -16.78 -4.82
CA VAL A 230 -25.59 -17.98 -3.99
C VAL A 230 -24.73 -17.61 -2.82
N LEU A 231 -25.17 -17.93 -1.60
CA LEU A 231 -24.39 -17.78 -0.38
C LEU A 231 -23.79 -19.12 0.00
N LEU A 232 -22.45 -19.17 0.07
CA LEU A 232 -21.71 -20.31 0.62
C LEU A 232 -21.41 -20.02 2.09
N GLU A 233 -22.01 -20.77 2.99
CA GLU A 233 -21.81 -20.63 4.43
C GLU A 233 -21.12 -21.84 5.03
N GLY A 234 -20.42 -21.68 6.13
CA GLY A 234 -19.79 -22.80 6.86
C GLY A 234 -18.45 -22.45 7.49
N PRO A 235 -17.86 -23.40 8.22
CA PRO A 235 -16.61 -23.20 8.92
C PRO A 235 -15.44 -22.76 8.02
N PRO A 236 -14.42 -22.10 8.57
CA PRO A 236 -13.24 -21.73 7.77
C PRO A 236 -12.50 -22.98 7.28
N GLY A 237 -11.87 -22.87 6.11
CA GLY A 237 -11.05 -23.93 5.53
C GLY A 237 -11.84 -25.08 4.88
N THR A 238 -13.17 -24.99 4.76
CA THR A 238 -14.01 -26.04 4.11
C THR A 238 -14.00 -25.97 2.57
N GLY A 239 -13.35 -24.97 1.97
CA GLY A 239 -13.18 -24.89 0.51
C GLY A 239 -14.19 -24.00 -0.22
N LYS A 240 -14.95 -23.13 0.47
CA LYS A 240 -15.95 -22.21 -0.15
C LYS A 240 -15.38 -21.43 -1.34
N THR A 241 -14.24 -20.78 -1.17
CA THR A 241 -13.56 -20.01 -2.22
C THR A 241 -13.11 -20.91 -3.38
N LEU A 242 -12.66 -22.14 -3.08
CA LEU A 242 -12.27 -23.13 -4.09
C LEU A 242 -13.48 -23.60 -4.90
N LEU A 243 -14.60 -23.84 -4.24
CA LEU A 243 -15.85 -24.25 -4.85
C LEU A 243 -16.38 -23.16 -5.81
N ALA A 244 -16.39 -21.88 -5.37
CA ALA A 244 -16.76 -20.77 -6.23
C ALA A 244 -15.87 -20.66 -7.49
N LYS A 245 -14.56 -20.84 -7.33
CA LYS A 245 -13.63 -20.91 -8.47
C LYS A 245 -13.91 -22.09 -9.39
N ALA A 246 -14.26 -23.24 -8.84
CA ALA A 246 -14.59 -24.41 -9.62
C ALA A 246 -15.85 -24.20 -10.48
N VAL A 247 -16.87 -23.51 -9.94
CA VAL A 247 -18.07 -23.12 -10.71
C VAL A 247 -17.68 -22.26 -11.91
N ALA A 248 -16.85 -21.24 -11.71
CA ALA A 248 -16.39 -20.38 -12.79
C ALA A 248 -15.56 -21.13 -13.85
N GLY A 249 -14.66 -22.01 -13.38
CA GLY A 249 -13.85 -22.84 -14.28
C GLY A 249 -14.69 -23.86 -15.04
N GLU A 250 -15.70 -24.46 -14.42
CA GLU A 250 -16.60 -25.42 -15.08
C GLU A 250 -17.51 -24.74 -16.09
N ALA A 251 -18.02 -23.53 -15.77
CA ALA A 251 -18.81 -22.71 -16.68
C ALA A 251 -17.94 -22.03 -17.76
N ASN A 252 -16.63 -21.97 -17.57
CA ASN A 252 -15.67 -21.26 -18.45
C ASN A 252 -16.00 -19.77 -18.61
N VAL A 253 -16.38 -19.10 -17.51
CA VAL A 253 -16.74 -17.68 -17.47
C VAL A 253 -15.71 -16.87 -16.66
N PRO A 254 -15.60 -15.54 -16.89
CA PRO A 254 -14.79 -14.65 -16.09
C PRO A 254 -15.16 -14.69 -14.61
N PHE A 255 -14.16 -14.60 -13.73
CA PHE A 255 -14.31 -14.64 -12.29
C PHE A 255 -13.74 -13.36 -11.68
N PHE A 256 -14.61 -12.54 -11.10
CA PHE A 256 -14.28 -11.28 -10.42
C PHE A 256 -14.30 -11.51 -8.93
N SER A 257 -13.16 -11.54 -8.28
CA SER A 257 -13.04 -11.83 -6.84
C SER A 257 -12.63 -10.59 -6.07
N ILE A 258 -13.33 -10.37 -4.95
CA ILE A 258 -13.04 -9.31 -3.98
C ILE A 258 -13.30 -9.84 -2.56
N SER A 259 -12.57 -9.34 -1.56
CA SER A 259 -12.90 -9.55 -0.16
C SER A 259 -13.87 -8.49 0.33
N GLY A 260 -14.86 -8.87 1.15
CA GLY A 260 -15.77 -7.92 1.80
C GLY A 260 -15.04 -6.86 2.62
N SER A 261 -13.87 -7.21 3.18
CA SER A 261 -13.01 -6.26 3.90
C SER A 261 -12.45 -5.14 3.01
N GLU A 262 -12.28 -5.38 1.70
CA GLU A 262 -11.80 -4.36 0.76
C GLU A 262 -12.83 -3.27 0.45
N PHE A 263 -14.09 -3.50 0.81
CA PHE A 263 -15.14 -2.49 0.70
C PHE A 263 -15.19 -1.56 1.91
N VAL A 264 -14.60 -1.95 3.04
CA VAL A 264 -14.59 -1.14 4.27
C VAL A 264 -13.39 -0.22 4.25
N GLU A 265 -13.64 1.07 4.05
CA GLU A 265 -12.62 2.12 3.99
C GLU A 265 -12.91 3.22 5.02
N MET A 266 -11.91 4.06 5.31
CA MET A 266 -12.10 5.19 6.23
C MET A 266 -12.84 6.37 5.59
N PHE A 267 -12.94 6.42 4.26
CA PHE A 267 -13.56 7.52 3.53
C PHE A 267 -14.96 7.13 3.05
N VAL A 268 -15.95 7.92 3.44
CA VAL A 268 -17.36 7.72 3.08
C VAL A 268 -17.55 7.72 1.55
N GLY A 269 -18.25 6.70 1.04
CA GLY A 269 -18.60 6.54 -0.37
C GLY A 269 -17.58 5.81 -1.24
N VAL A 270 -16.38 5.51 -0.75
CA VAL A 270 -15.35 4.76 -1.50
C VAL A 270 -15.79 3.30 -1.67
N GLY A 271 -16.29 2.65 -0.63
CA GLY A 271 -16.80 1.29 -0.69
C GLY A 271 -17.96 1.15 -1.69
N ALA A 272 -18.93 2.05 -1.63
CA ALA A 272 -20.06 2.08 -2.57
C ALA A 272 -19.60 2.30 -4.03
N SER A 273 -18.56 3.11 -4.26
CA SER A 273 -17.98 3.30 -5.58
C SER A 273 -17.29 2.04 -6.11
N ARG A 274 -16.59 1.30 -5.24
CA ARG A 274 -15.96 0.01 -5.61
C ARG A 274 -16.99 -1.07 -5.95
N VAL A 275 -18.11 -1.10 -5.23
CA VAL A 275 -19.21 -2.01 -5.56
C VAL A 275 -19.71 -1.71 -6.96
N ARG A 276 -20.05 -0.46 -7.28
CA ARG A 276 -20.51 -0.07 -8.62
C ARG A 276 -19.50 -0.45 -9.72
N ASP A 277 -18.21 -0.14 -9.52
CA ASP A 277 -17.16 -0.45 -10.49
C ASP A 277 -17.01 -1.96 -10.72
N LEU A 278 -17.12 -2.77 -9.66
CA LEU A 278 -17.09 -4.23 -9.74
C LEU A 278 -18.23 -4.77 -10.59
N PHE A 279 -19.47 -4.32 -10.32
CA PHE A 279 -20.66 -4.75 -11.03
C PHE A 279 -20.69 -4.27 -12.49
N GLU A 280 -20.26 -3.04 -12.77
CA GLU A 280 -20.09 -2.54 -14.13
C GLU A 280 -19.05 -3.36 -14.94
N ASN A 281 -17.96 -3.72 -14.30
CA ASN A 281 -16.91 -4.53 -14.93
C ASN A 281 -17.43 -5.95 -15.24
N ALA A 282 -18.21 -6.54 -14.34
CA ALA A 282 -18.84 -7.83 -14.57
C ALA A 282 -19.87 -7.75 -15.71
N LYS A 283 -20.73 -6.71 -15.74
CA LYS A 283 -21.71 -6.48 -16.82
C LYS A 283 -21.05 -6.37 -18.20
N LYS A 284 -19.94 -5.67 -18.30
CA LYS A 284 -19.16 -5.56 -19.55
C LYS A 284 -18.53 -6.87 -20.03
N ASN A 285 -18.44 -7.87 -19.16
CA ASN A 285 -17.83 -9.17 -19.46
C ASN A 285 -18.80 -10.36 -19.26
N ALA A 286 -20.09 -10.11 -19.28
CA ALA A 286 -21.09 -11.16 -19.11
C ALA A 286 -21.03 -12.19 -20.27
N PRO A 287 -21.28 -13.50 -20.01
CA PRO A 287 -21.61 -14.07 -18.70
C PRO A 287 -20.40 -14.11 -17.76
N ALA A 288 -20.62 -13.84 -16.46
CA ALA A 288 -19.55 -13.72 -15.46
C ALA A 288 -20.00 -14.11 -14.05
N ILE A 289 -19.05 -14.44 -13.20
CA ILE A 289 -19.28 -14.64 -11.76
C ILE A 289 -18.60 -13.51 -10.98
N ILE A 290 -19.35 -12.89 -10.08
CA ILE A 290 -18.83 -12.02 -9.02
C ILE A 290 -18.70 -12.86 -7.76
N PHE A 291 -17.51 -12.91 -7.17
CA PHE A 291 -17.27 -13.60 -5.91
C PHE A 291 -16.88 -12.60 -4.81
N ILE A 292 -17.64 -12.62 -3.72
CA ILE A 292 -17.39 -11.78 -2.54
C ILE A 292 -17.04 -12.69 -1.37
N ASP A 293 -15.76 -12.74 -1.01
CA ASP A 293 -15.33 -13.49 0.16
C ASP A 293 -15.55 -12.65 1.43
N GLU A 294 -15.77 -13.30 2.56
CA GLU A 294 -16.00 -12.64 3.86
C GLU A 294 -17.08 -11.56 3.79
N ILE A 295 -18.24 -11.89 3.19
CA ILE A 295 -19.34 -10.93 3.01
C ILE A 295 -19.84 -10.33 4.35
N ASP A 296 -19.63 -11.02 5.46
CA ASP A 296 -19.96 -10.57 6.81
C ASP A 296 -19.17 -9.32 7.24
N ALA A 297 -18.05 -9.00 6.59
CA ALA A 297 -17.35 -7.73 6.80
C ALA A 297 -18.20 -6.51 6.44
N VAL A 298 -19.05 -6.63 5.41
CA VAL A 298 -19.95 -5.55 4.92
C VAL A 298 -21.39 -5.82 5.29
N GLY A 299 -21.82 -7.07 5.19
CA GLY A 299 -23.21 -7.51 5.32
C GLY A 299 -23.71 -7.74 6.74
N ARG A 300 -23.02 -7.28 7.77
CA ARG A 300 -23.41 -7.48 9.16
C ARG A 300 -24.64 -6.67 9.52
N GLN A 301 -25.55 -7.27 10.34
CA GLN A 301 -26.74 -6.61 10.90
C GLN A 301 -26.41 -5.27 11.56
N ARG A 302 -27.36 -4.34 11.42
CA ARG A 302 -27.32 -3.00 12.04
C ARG A 302 -27.32 -3.15 13.56
N GLY A 303 -26.24 -2.74 14.22
CA GLY A 303 -26.17 -2.67 15.66
C GLY A 303 -26.44 -1.26 16.16
N ALA A 304 -27.07 -1.12 17.32
CA ALA A 304 -27.27 0.17 17.98
C ALA A 304 -25.94 0.69 18.60
N GLY A 305 -24.90 0.90 17.76
CA GLY A 305 -23.59 1.39 18.20
C GLY A 305 -23.34 2.80 17.67
N MET A 306 -23.05 3.76 18.55
CA MET A 306 -22.64 5.11 18.18
C MET A 306 -21.16 5.13 17.76
N GLY A 307 -20.87 5.20 16.44
CA GLY A 307 -19.50 5.38 15.94
C GLY A 307 -19.44 5.56 14.42
N GLY A 308 -18.69 6.54 13.94
CA GLY A 308 -18.65 7.00 12.54
C GLY A 308 -18.15 6.00 11.47
N GLY A 309 -17.73 4.78 11.86
CA GLY A 309 -17.41 3.70 10.93
C GLY A 309 -18.61 2.85 10.49
N HIS A 310 -19.79 3.11 11.05
CA HIS A 310 -21.00 2.38 10.70
C HIS A 310 -21.66 2.93 9.43
N ASP A 311 -21.61 4.24 9.20
CA ASP A 311 -22.28 4.91 8.09
C ASP A 311 -21.72 4.48 6.73
N GLU A 312 -20.40 4.33 6.63
CA GLU A 312 -19.73 3.90 5.39
C GLU A 312 -20.06 2.46 5.02
N ARG A 313 -20.04 1.56 6.02
CA ARG A 313 -20.41 0.15 5.82
C ARG A 313 -21.87 0.02 5.39
N GLU A 314 -22.76 0.77 6.03
CA GLU A 314 -24.19 0.75 5.71
C GLU A 314 -24.46 1.30 4.30
N GLN A 315 -23.77 2.37 3.91
CA GLN A 315 -23.85 2.91 2.55
C GLN A 315 -23.36 1.90 1.52
N THR A 316 -22.28 1.18 1.82
CA THR A 316 -21.72 0.14 0.94
C THR A 316 -22.66 -1.05 0.83
N LEU A 317 -23.24 -1.51 1.95
CA LEU A 317 -24.25 -2.57 1.95
C LEU A 317 -25.46 -2.17 1.11
N ASN A 318 -25.99 -0.96 1.32
CA ASN A 318 -27.13 -0.47 0.55
C ASN A 318 -26.82 -0.42 -0.96
N GLN A 319 -25.60 0.00 -1.35
CA GLN A 319 -25.18 -0.02 -2.75
C GLN A 319 -25.11 -1.46 -3.29
N LEU A 320 -24.59 -2.42 -2.52
CA LEU A 320 -24.58 -3.83 -2.91
C LEU A 320 -26.00 -4.35 -3.15
N LEU A 321 -26.94 -4.04 -2.25
CA LEU A 321 -28.32 -4.43 -2.40
C LEU A 321 -28.95 -3.81 -3.67
N VAL A 322 -28.68 -2.54 -3.94
CA VAL A 322 -29.15 -1.85 -5.16
C VAL A 322 -28.61 -2.50 -6.43
N GLU A 323 -27.31 -2.83 -6.45
CA GLU A 323 -26.71 -3.49 -7.61
C GLU A 323 -27.26 -4.90 -7.82
N MET A 324 -27.54 -5.64 -6.74
CA MET A 324 -28.17 -6.98 -6.84
C MET A 324 -29.65 -6.89 -7.29
N ASP A 325 -30.42 -5.94 -6.75
CA ASP A 325 -31.82 -5.74 -7.16
C ASP A 325 -31.95 -5.23 -8.60
N GLY A 326 -30.90 -4.62 -9.14
CA GLY A 326 -30.80 -4.13 -10.52
C GLY A 326 -30.48 -5.20 -11.58
N PHE A 327 -30.31 -6.47 -11.18
CA PHE A 327 -30.17 -7.55 -12.12
C PHE A 327 -31.58 -8.01 -12.61
N GLU A 328 -31.92 -7.61 -13.80
CA GLU A 328 -32.97 -8.30 -14.55
C GLU A 328 -32.37 -9.64 -14.96
N GLY A 329 -32.81 -10.78 -14.41
CA GLY A 329 -32.25 -12.14 -14.53
C GLY A 329 -31.79 -12.65 -15.93
N THR A 330 -31.62 -11.77 -16.88
CA THR A 330 -31.18 -11.99 -18.26
C THR A 330 -29.71 -11.61 -18.51
N GLU A 331 -29.06 -10.91 -17.56
CA GLU A 331 -27.70 -10.37 -17.80
C GLU A 331 -26.59 -11.43 -17.75
N GLY A 332 -26.89 -12.68 -17.36
CA GLY A 332 -25.90 -13.77 -17.29
C GLY A 332 -24.83 -13.59 -16.22
N ILE A 333 -25.11 -12.80 -15.17
CA ILE A 333 -24.22 -12.59 -14.04
C ILE A 333 -24.80 -13.29 -12.81
N ILE A 334 -23.94 -13.99 -12.07
CA ILE A 334 -24.30 -14.60 -10.79
C ILE A 334 -23.32 -14.10 -9.73
N VAL A 335 -23.87 -13.68 -8.58
CA VAL A 335 -23.08 -13.28 -7.43
C VAL A 335 -22.94 -14.48 -6.49
N ILE A 336 -21.73 -14.91 -6.20
CA ILE A 336 -21.45 -15.91 -5.17
C ILE A 336 -20.78 -15.21 -4.00
N ALA A 337 -21.35 -15.33 -2.80
CA ALA A 337 -20.72 -14.83 -1.60
C ALA A 337 -20.30 -15.97 -0.66
N ALA A 338 -19.26 -15.76 0.13
CA ALA A 338 -18.84 -16.70 1.14
C ALA A 338 -18.77 -16.02 2.51
N THR A 339 -19.20 -16.75 3.55
CA THR A 339 -19.09 -16.32 4.95
C THR A 339 -18.78 -17.49 5.87
N ASN A 340 -18.11 -17.20 6.97
CA ASN A 340 -17.95 -18.12 8.09
C ASN A 340 -19.01 -17.90 9.18
N ARG A 341 -19.81 -16.83 9.06
CA ARG A 341 -20.75 -16.39 10.06
C ARG A 341 -22.05 -15.90 9.43
N SER A 342 -22.89 -16.82 8.98
CA SER A 342 -24.21 -16.49 8.44
C SER A 342 -25.16 -15.89 9.50
N ASP A 343 -24.92 -16.19 10.79
CA ASP A 343 -25.65 -15.71 11.94
C ASP A 343 -25.64 -14.19 12.12
N VAL A 344 -24.62 -13.52 11.61
CA VAL A 344 -24.46 -12.06 11.75
C VAL A 344 -24.92 -11.26 10.52
N LEU A 345 -25.32 -11.94 9.44
CA LEU A 345 -25.70 -11.27 8.19
C LEU A 345 -27.03 -10.52 8.33
N ASP A 346 -27.14 -9.38 7.64
CA ASP A 346 -28.39 -8.62 7.53
C ASP A 346 -29.42 -9.46 6.74
N PRO A 347 -30.62 -9.69 7.29
CA PRO A 347 -31.68 -10.43 6.62
C PRO A 347 -32.05 -9.87 5.25
N ALA A 348 -31.78 -8.60 4.98
CA ALA A 348 -32.01 -8.00 3.68
C ALA A 348 -31.18 -8.65 2.55
N LEU A 349 -30.01 -9.20 2.85
CA LEU A 349 -29.20 -9.94 1.89
C LEU A 349 -29.81 -11.29 1.48
N LEU A 350 -30.58 -11.91 2.38
CA LEU A 350 -31.17 -13.24 2.20
C LEU A 350 -32.60 -13.19 1.60
N ARG A 351 -33.07 -12.00 1.17
CA ARG A 351 -34.38 -11.86 0.53
C ARG A 351 -34.32 -12.38 -0.91
N PRO A 352 -35.44 -12.94 -1.43
CA PRO A 352 -35.55 -13.34 -2.84
C PRO A 352 -35.11 -12.23 -3.80
N GLY A 353 -34.38 -12.58 -4.84
CA GLY A 353 -33.77 -11.65 -5.80
C GLY A 353 -32.32 -11.23 -5.42
N ARG A 354 -31.80 -11.72 -4.28
CA ARG A 354 -30.44 -11.43 -3.81
C ARG A 354 -29.69 -12.73 -3.60
N PHE A 355 -29.40 -13.14 -2.35
CA PHE A 355 -28.85 -14.49 -2.10
C PHE A 355 -29.99 -15.47 -1.89
N ASP A 356 -30.59 -15.87 -2.99
CA ASP A 356 -31.77 -16.76 -3.02
C ASP A 356 -31.44 -18.17 -2.58
N ARG A 357 -30.20 -18.60 -2.82
CA ARG A 357 -29.74 -19.96 -2.51
C ARG A 357 -28.65 -19.90 -1.46
N GLN A 358 -28.84 -20.67 -0.40
CA GLN A 358 -27.87 -20.81 0.69
C GLN A 358 -27.37 -22.24 0.67
N ILE A 359 -26.04 -22.42 0.59
CA ILE A 359 -25.40 -23.74 0.55
C ILE A 359 -24.45 -23.84 1.71
N LEU A 360 -24.72 -24.80 2.61
CA LEU A 360 -23.88 -25.06 3.77
C LEU A 360 -22.70 -25.97 3.34
N VAL A 361 -21.50 -25.41 3.32
CA VAL A 361 -20.26 -26.14 3.06
C VAL A 361 -19.68 -26.60 4.40
N GLY A 362 -20.10 -27.77 4.82
CA GLY A 362 -19.75 -28.35 6.11
C GLY A 362 -18.33 -28.90 6.19
N ARG A 363 -17.96 -29.42 7.37
CA ARG A 363 -16.76 -30.23 7.50
C ARG A 363 -16.98 -31.60 6.82
N PRO A 364 -15.97 -32.12 6.11
CA PRO A 364 -16.12 -33.39 5.39
C PRO A 364 -16.23 -34.59 6.35
N ASP A 365 -17.04 -35.57 5.95
CA ASP A 365 -17.11 -36.90 6.58
C ASP A 365 -15.83 -37.71 6.27
N VAL A 366 -15.73 -38.94 6.77
CA VAL A 366 -14.54 -39.79 6.55
C VAL A 366 -14.25 -40.00 5.04
N LYS A 367 -15.31 -40.21 4.24
CA LYS A 367 -15.15 -40.41 2.79
C LYS A 367 -14.67 -39.13 2.10
N GLY A 368 -15.24 -38.01 2.49
CA GLY A 368 -14.83 -36.67 2.02
C GLY A 368 -13.39 -36.38 2.39
N ARG A 369 -12.98 -36.66 3.63
CA ARG A 369 -11.59 -36.47 4.06
C ARG A 369 -10.61 -37.31 3.26
N GLU A 370 -10.95 -38.59 3.02
CA GLU A 370 -10.14 -39.46 2.16
C GLU A 370 -10.01 -38.91 0.73
N ALA A 371 -11.13 -38.43 0.14
CA ALA A 371 -11.13 -37.85 -1.18
C ALA A 371 -10.28 -36.57 -1.25
N ILE A 372 -10.37 -35.69 -0.23
CA ILE A 372 -9.56 -34.47 -0.10
C ILE A 372 -8.09 -34.84 0.03
N LEU A 373 -7.74 -35.79 0.89
CA LEU A 373 -6.36 -36.26 1.05
C LEU A 373 -5.79 -36.80 -0.27
N LYS A 374 -6.59 -37.54 -1.08
CA LYS A 374 -6.17 -38.02 -2.39
C LYS A 374 -5.86 -36.86 -3.36
N VAL A 375 -6.64 -35.80 -3.32
CA VAL A 375 -6.38 -34.59 -4.14
C VAL A 375 -5.06 -33.92 -3.74
N HIS A 376 -4.84 -33.68 -2.44
CA HIS A 376 -3.63 -33.03 -1.95
C HIS A 376 -2.39 -33.92 -1.99
N ALA A 377 -2.56 -35.24 -2.10
CA ALA A 377 -1.48 -36.21 -2.27
C ALA A 377 -0.92 -36.27 -3.71
N ARG A 378 -1.64 -35.79 -4.73
CA ARG A 378 -1.24 -35.89 -6.15
C ARG A 378 0.19 -35.40 -6.42
N ASN A 379 0.61 -34.35 -5.72
CA ASN A 379 1.92 -33.73 -5.90
C ASN A 379 2.95 -34.13 -4.82
N LYS A 380 2.66 -35.14 -4.01
CA LYS A 380 3.50 -35.59 -2.91
C LYS A 380 3.97 -37.02 -3.15
N LYS A 381 5.21 -37.32 -2.77
CA LYS A 381 5.77 -38.66 -2.85
C LYS A 381 5.46 -39.38 -1.52
N LEU A 382 4.42 -40.24 -1.54
CA LEU A 382 4.06 -41.04 -0.40
C LEU A 382 4.75 -42.42 -0.51
N ALA A 383 5.18 -42.95 0.62
CA ALA A 383 5.67 -44.32 0.74
C ALA A 383 4.49 -45.32 0.74
N LYS A 384 4.75 -46.60 0.55
CA LYS A 384 3.73 -47.63 0.42
C LYS A 384 2.97 -47.95 1.73
N ASP A 385 3.53 -47.54 2.85
CA ASP A 385 2.97 -47.72 4.19
C ASP A 385 1.97 -46.63 4.59
N VAL A 386 1.83 -45.58 3.77
CA VAL A 386 0.88 -44.48 4.00
C VAL A 386 -0.49 -44.86 3.44
N ASP A 387 -1.45 -45.05 4.32
CA ASP A 387 -2.86 -45.30 3.97
C ASP A 387 -3.70 -44.05 4.24
N LEU A 388 -4.16 -43.38 3.15
CA LEU A 388 -4.98 -42.16 3.23
C LEU A 388 -6.33 -42.38 3.90
N LYS A 389 -6.88 -43.61 3.84
CA LYS A 389 -8.13 -44.00 4.52
C LYS A 389 -7.94 -44.01 6.03
N VAL A 390 -6.84 -44.57 6.50
CA VAL A 390 -6.49 -44.55 7.94
C VAL A 390 -6.30 -43.13 8.42
N ILE A 391 -5.59 -42.28 7.66
CA ILE A 391 -5.41 -40.85 7.98
C ILE A 391 -6.77 -40.14 8.06
N ALA A 392 -7.69 -40.40 7.12
CA ALA A 392 -9.02 -39.83 7.14
C ALA A 392 -9.82 -40.21 8.40
N GLN A 393 -9.67 -41.46 8.88
CA GLN A 393 -10.27 -41.93 10.15
C GLN A 393 -9.64 -41.26 11.37
N GLN A 394 -8.34 -40.97 11.32
CA GLN A 394 -7.58 -40.35 12.41
C GLN A 394 -7.77 -38.83 12.52
N THR A 395 -8.42 -38.20 11.53
CA THR A 395 -8.62 -36.73 11.44
C THR A 395 -10.10 -36.33 11.53
N PRO A 396 -10.87 -36.80 12.52
CA PRO A 396 -12.26 -36.37 12.66
C PRO A 396 -12.36 -34.90 12.88
N GLY A 397 -13.32 -34.23 12.19
CA GLY A 397 -13.55 -32.81 12.30
C GLY A 397 -12.53 -31.90 11.60
N PHE A 398 -11.55 -32.46 10.89
CA PHE A 398 -10.63 -31.66 10.09
C PHE A 398 -11.35 -31.09 8.85
N SER A 399 -11.08 -29.82 8.57
CA SER A 399 -11.44 -29.14 7.34
C SER A 399 -10.48 -29.50 6.19
N GLY A 400 -10.84 -29.18 4.96
CA GLY A 400 -9.96 -29.38 3.79
C GLY A 400 -8.60 -28.71 3.92
N ALA A 401 -8.56 -27.49 4.47
CA ALA A 401 -7.32 -26.76 4.71
C ALA A 401 -6.44 -27.41 5.79
N GLU A 402 -7.05 -27.98 6.84
CA GLU A 402 -6.30 -28.68 7.88
C GLU A 402 -5.70 -30.00 7.34
N LEU A 403 -6.41 -30.70 6.45
CA LEU A 403 -5.90 -31.89 5.77
C LEU A 403 -4.76 -31.58 4.78
N GLU A 404 -4.87 -30.48 4.05
CA GLU A 404 -3.77 -29.99 3.21
C GLU A 404 -2.53 -29.69 4.05
N ASN A 405 -2.71 -28.94 5.15
CA ASN A 405 -1.64 -28.58 6.07
C ASN A 405 -1.00 -29.83 6.70
N LEU A 406 -1.78 -30.83 7.06
CA LEU A 406 -1.28 -32.12 7.60
C LEU A 406 -0.29 -32.78 6.62
N LEU A 407 -0.68 -32.92 5.36
CA LEU A 407 0.18 -33.52 4.34
C LEU A 407 1.40 -32.63 4.01
N ASN A 408 1.26 -31.32 4.11
CA ASN A 408 2.37 -30.39 3.94
C ASN A 408 3.37 -30.49 5.10
N GLU A 409 2.88 -30.51 6.34
CA GLU A 409 3.74 -30.74 7.53
C GLU A 409 4.44 -32.10 7.48
N ALA A 410 3.75 -33.15 7.01
CA ALA A 410 4.36 -34.47 6.82
C ALA A 410 5.52 -34.42 5.81
N ALA A 411 5.34 -33.69 4.72
CA ALA A 411 6.43 -33.48 3.75
C ALA A 411 7.62 -32.72 4.35
N LEU A 412 7.35 -31.69 5.18
CA LEU A 412 8.39 -30.95 5.90
C LEU A 412 9.13 -31.80 6.93
N VAL A 413 8.41 -32.70 7.62
CA VAL A 413 9.01 -33.66 8.56
C VAL A 413 9.92 -34.64 7.82
N ALA A 414 9.44 -35.22 6.71
CA ALA A 414 10.22 -36.15 5.88
C ALA A 414 11.50 -35.44 5.32
N ALA A 415 11.37 -34.21 4.82
CA ALA A 415 12.50 -33.44 4.34
C ALA A 415 13.56 -33.16 5.42
N ARG A 416 13.14 -32.83 6.66
CA ARG A 416 14.08 -32.64 7.79
C ARG A 416 14.81 -33.92 8.20
N ARG A 417 14.29 -35.08 7.80
CA ARG A 417 14.88 -36.39 8.03
C ARG A 417 15.64 -36.92 6.82
N ASP A 418 15.88 -36.05 5.82
CA ASP A 418 16.56 -36.38 4.54
C ASP A 418 15.94 -37.56 3.80
N LYS A 419 14.61 -37.76 3.94
CA LYS A 419 13.87 -38.83 3.27
C LYS A 419 13.47 -38.42 1.86
N THR A 420 13.31 -39.39 0.97
CA THR A 420 12.88 -39.18 -0.44
C THR A 420 11.37 -39.35 -0.63
N ALA A 421 10.67 -39.86 0.36
CA ALA A 421 9.23 -40.07 0.40
C ALA A 421 8.71 -39.91 1.83
N ILE A 422 7.45 -39.54 1.95
CA ILE A 422 6.73 -39.37 3.22
C ILE A 422 6.27 -40.78 3.68
N ASP A 423 6.65 -41.21 4.86
CA ASP A 423 6.19 -42.46 5.46
C ASP A 423 5.10 -42.21 6.51
N ALA A 424 4.53 -43.29 7.03
CA ALA A 424 3.48 -43.24 8.06
C ALA A 424 3.93 -42.53 9.34
N LEU A 425 5.19 -42.67 9.73
CA LEU A 425 5.75 -42.01 10.94
C LEU A 425 5.89 -40.47 10.74
N ASP A 426 6.12 -40.03 9.53
CA ASP A 426 6.17 -38.61 9.24
C ASP A 426 4.76 -37.99 9.28
N VAL A 427 3.75 -38.71 8.81
CA VAL A 427 2.33 -38.31 8.91
C VAL A 427 1.87 -38.27 10.36
N ASP A 428 2.23 -39.27 11.18
CA ASP A 428 1.89 -39.32 12.61
C ASP A 428 2.53 -38.12 13.37
N GLU A 429 3.80 -37.84 13.13
CA GLU A 429 4.45 -36.64 13.70
C GLU A 429 3.81 -35.34 13.22
N ALA A 430 3.41 -35.24 11.95
CA ALA A 430 2.72 -34.10 11.42
C ALA A 430 1.34 -33.90 12.04
N HIS A 431 0.59 -34.97 12.23
CA HIS A 431 -0.70 -34.99 12.93
C HIS A 431 -0.57 -34.41 14.34
N ASP A 432 0.41 -34.93 15.10
CA ASP A 432 0.71 -34.41 16.43
C ASP A 432 1.07 -32.92 16.43
N ARG A 433 1.81 -32.47 15.40
CA ARG A 433 2.20 -31.05 15.26
C ARG A 433 1.02 -30.14 14.96
N VAL A 434 0.11 -30.60 14.12
CA VAL A 434 -1.08 -29.81 13.75
C VAL A 434 -2.01 -29.66 14.95
N ILE A 435 -2.19 -30.70 15.75
CA ILE A 435 -3.09 -30.70 16.92
C ILE A 435 -2.46 -30.01 18.13
N ALA A 436 -1.23 -30.41 18.50
CA ALA A 436 -0.62 -30.07 19.79
C ALA A 436 0.64 -29.17 19.65
N GLY A 437 1.08 -28.91 18.42
CA GLY A 437 2.30 -28.13 18.14
C GLY A 437 3.59 -28.98 18.19
N PRO A 438 4.76 -28.33 18.01
CA PRO A 438 6.04 -29.01 17.97
C PRO A 438 6.41 -29.62 19.33
N ALA A 439 7.07 -30.80 19.30
CA ALA A 439 7.60 -31.45 20.48
C ALA A 439 8.70 -30.60 21.14
N LYS A 440 8.62 -30.41 22.45
CA LYS A 440 9.62 -29.71 23.27
C LYS A 440 10.67 -30.67 23.79
N LYS A 441 11.65 -31.02 22.94
CA LYS A 441 12.69 -32.01 23.28
C LYS A 441 13.73 -31.49 24.28
N ASP A 442 13.94 -30.18 24.33
CA ASP A 442 14.99 -29.54 25.16
C ASP A 442 14.48 -29.14 26.56
N ARG A 443 13.20 -29.39 26.88
CA ARG A 443 12.66 -29.09 28.19
C ARG A 443 13.11 -30.17 29.19
N ALA A 444 13.98 -29.77 30.10
CA ALA A 444 14.35 -30.62 31.23
C ALA A 444 13.15 -30.81 32.16
N ILE A 445 12.48 -31.95 32.06
CA ILE A 445 11.39 -32.34 32.95
C ILE A 445 11.97 -33.23 34.03
N SER A 446 11.66 -32.95 35.30
CA SER A 446 12.09 -33.78 36.40
C SER A 446 11.48 -35.21 36.31
N LYS A 447 12.18 -36.21 36.84
CA LYS A 447 11.66 -37.60 36.87
C LYS A 447 10.28 -37.67 37.55
N LYS A 448 10.09 -36.90 38.62
CA LYS A 448 8.83 -36.82 39.37
C LYS A 448 7.69 -36.22 38.53
N GLU A 449 7.96 -35.14 37.79
CA GLU A 449 6.96 -34.56 36.88
C GLU A 449 6.56 -35.49 35.73
N ARG A 450 7.54 -36.18 35.14
CA ARG A 450 7.29 -37.17 34.08
C ARG A 450 6.42 -38.31 34.57
N GLU A 451 6.67 -38.79 35.77
CA GLU A 451 5.89 -39.82 36.40
C GLU A 451 4.46 -39.38 36.71
N MET A 452 4.30 -38.15 37.19
CA MET A 452 2.99 -37.52 37.44
C MET A 452 2.17 -37.38 36.16
N VAL A 453 2.77 -36.89 35.07
CA VAL A 453 2.12 -36.78 33.74
C VAL A 453 1.75 -38.18 33.22
N ALA A 454 2.64 -39.17 33.37
CA ALA A 454 2.37 -40.56 32.94
C ALA A 454 1.14 -41.15 33.63
N TYR A 455 1.02 -41.00 34.95
CA TYR A 455 -0.17 -41.44 35.69
C TYR A 455 -1.42 -40.65 35.28
N HIS A 456 -1.32 -39.37 35.04
CA HIS A 456 -2.43 -38.53 34.60
C HIS A 456 -2.98 -39.00 33.23
N GLU A 457 -2.10 -39.13 32.22
CA GLU A 457 -2.49 -39.58 30.89
C GLU A 457 -2.97 -41.05 30.87
N ALA A 458 -2.36 -41.91 31.70
CA ALA A 458 -2.84 -43.29 31.88
C ALA A 458 -4.25 -43.32 32.50
N GLY A 459 -4.54 -42.42 33.45
CA GLY A 459 -5.88 -42.25 34.02
C GLY A 459 -6.92 -41.90 32.96
N HIS A 460 -6.65 -40.88 32.12
CA HIS A 460 -7.53 -40.54 31.00
C HIS A 460 -7.72 -41.72 30.05
N THR A 461 -6.66 -42.46 29.77
CA THR A 461 -6.69 -43.62 28.89
C THR A 461 -7.61 -44.70 29.42
N ILE A 462 -7.43 -45.09 30.69
CA ILE A 462 -8.23 -46.15 31.33
C ILE A 462 -9.71 -45.73 31.40
N VAL A 463 -9.98 -44.50 31.82
CA VAL A 463 -11.34 -43.98 31.88
C VAL A 463 -11.98 -43.96 30.47
N GLY A 464 -11.25 -43.54 29.46
CA GLY A 464 -11.74 -43.55 28.06
C GLY A 464 -11.99 -44.94 27.51
N MET A 465 -11.19 -45.92 27.90
CA MET A 465 -11.40 -47.33 27.50
C MET A 465 -12.57 -48.00 28.21
N VAL A 466 -12.83 -47.63 29.47
CA VAL A 466 -13.85 -48.31 30.31
C VAL A 466 -15.21 -47.63 30.21
N LEU A 467 -15.26 -46.29 30.14
CA LEU A 467 -16.51 -45.55 30.22
C LEU A 467 -17.06 -45.11 28.84
N SER A 468 -16.28 -45.21 27.76
CA SER A 468 -16.69 -44.71 26.46
C SER A 468 -16.86 -45.83 25.44
N ASP A 469 -18.09 -46.19 25.12
CA ASP A 469 -18.40 -47.01 23.93
C ASP A 469 -18.27 -46.25 22.61
N ALA A 470 -18.29 -44.93 22.65
CA ALA A 470 -18.29 -44.06 21.46
C ALA A 470 -16.90 -43.67 20.98
N ARG A 471 -15.86 -43.83 21.82
CA ARG A 471 -14.49 -43.37 21.50
C ARG A 471 -13.48 -44.49 21.68
N VAL A 472 -12.44 -44.48 20.86
CA VAL A 472 -11.30 -45.41 20.95
C VAL A 472 -10.06 -44.62 21.28
N VAL A 473 -9.28 -45.08 22.26
CA VAL A 473 -7.98 -44.50 22.53
C VAL A 473 -7.05 -44.82 21.37
N HIS A 474 -6.61 -43.78 20.65
CA HIS A 474 -5.73 -43.92 19.51
C HIS A 474 -4.25 -43.79 19.90
N LYS A 475 -3.93 -42.77 20.70
CA LYS A 475 -2.55 -42.47 21.08
C LYS A 475 -2.48 -41.84 22.46
N VAL A 476 -1.47 -42.27 23.22
CA VAL A 476 -1.13 -41.66 24.50
C VAL A 476 0.35 -41.29 24.50
N THR A 477 0.69 -40.10 24.97
CA THR A 477 2.06 -39.63 24.99
C THR A 477 2.33 -38.74 26.19
N ILE A 478 3.53 -38.85 26.74
CA ILE A 478 4.06 -37.99 27.79
C ILE A 478 5.10 -37.01 27.23
N VAL A 479 5.22 -36.92 25.88
CA VAL A 479 6.11 -35.95 25.22
C VAL A 479 5.42 -34.60 25.24
N PRO A 480 6.00 -33.59 25.87
CA PRO A 480 5.38 -32.27 25.95
C PRO A 480 5.34 -31.59 24.56
N ARG A 481 4.18 -31.06 24.23
CA ARG A 481 3.95 -30.28 22.99
C ARG A 481 3.17 -29.02 23.33
N GLY A 482 3.53 -27.89 22.69
CA GLY A 482 2.83 -26.63 22.92
C GLY A 482 2.73 -26.27 24.41
N ARG A 483 1.50 -26.28 24.97
CA ARG A 483 1.20 -26.05 26.38
C ARG A 483 0.95 -27.31 27.18
N ALA A 484 0.78 -28.45 26.50
CA ALA A 484 0.49 -29.72 27.14
C ALA A 484 1.76 -30.42 27.63
N GLY A 485 1.71 -31.00 28.83
CA GLY A 485 2.79 -31.85 29.40
C GLY A 485 2.77 -33.27 28.83
N GLY A 486 1.61 -33.77 28.45
CA GLY A 486 1.28 -34.99 27.74
C GLY A 486 -0.10 -34.85 27.14
N TYR A 487 -0.60 -35.88 26.43
CA TYR A 487 -1.98 -35.93 25.96
C TYR A 487 -2.39 -37.33 25.54
N ALA A 488 -3.69 -37.59 25.63
CA ALA A 488 -4.33 -38.79 25.11
C ALA A 488 -5.27 -38.39 23.96
N ILE A 489 -5.10 -38.97 22.78
CA ILE A 489 -6.00 -38.78 21.64
C ILE A 489 -7.02 -39.89 21.66
N MET A 490 -8.29 -39.50 21.76
CA MET A 490 -9.43 -40.39 21.66
C MET A 490 -10.21 -40.06 20.40
N LEU A 491 -10.32 -41.01 19.48
CA LEU A 491 -11.03 -40.85 18.24
C LEU A 491 -12.45 -41.42 18.36
N PRO A 492 -13.47 -40.74 17.78
CA PRO A 492 -14.80 -41.33 17.69
C PRO A 492 -14.77 -42.54 16.78
N LYS A 493 -15.54 -43.58 17.09
CA LYS A 493 -15.70 -44.78 16.25
C LYS A 493 -16.36 -44.43 14.91
N GLU A 494 -17.27 -43.46 14.91
CA GLU A 494 -18.02 -42.99 13.77
C GLU A 494 -18.15 -41.44 13.82
N ASP A 495 -18.20 -40.79 12.68
CA ASP A 495 -18.54 -39.36 12.61
C ASP A 495 -20.03 -39.20 12.91
N ARG A 496 -20.37 -38.50 13.97
CA ARG A 496 -21.75 -38.27 14.40
C ARG A 496 -22.08 -36.79 14.37
N PHE A 497 -23.25 -36.47 13.84
CA PHE A 497 -23.80 -35.13 13.87
C PHE A 497 -24.54 -34.79 15.17
N LEU A 498 -25.11 -35.80 15.81
CA LEU A 498 -25.89 -35.66 17.02
C LEU A 498 -25.18 -36.33 18.20
N MET A 499 -25.21 -35.64 19.32
CA MET A 499 -24.76 -36.19 20.61
C MET A 499 -25.96 -36.67 21.39
N THR A 500 -25.82 -37.81 22.08
CA THR A 500 -26.84 -38.28 23.02
C THR A 500 -26.84 -37.41 24.28
N LYS A 501 -27.93 -37.47 25.05
CA LYS A 501 -28.01 -36.74 26.32
C LYS A 501 -26.85 -37.13 27.26
N GLU A 502 -26.45 -38.39 27.26
CA GLU A 502 -25.36 -38.91 28.09
C GLU A 502 -23.97 -38.43 27.63
N GLU A 503 -23.80 -38.15 26.33
CA GLU A 503 -22.57 -37.61 25.79
C GLU A 503 -22.42 -36.08 26.01
N LEU A 504 -23.53 -35.38 26.34
CA LEU A 504 -23.56 -33.94 26.64
C LEU A 504 -23.31 -33.65 28.12
N PHE A 505 -23.47 -34.64 29.01
CA PHE A 505 -23.25 -34.58 30.46
C PHE A 505 -22.00 -35.33 30.87
#